data_f2f185e38eba8b4f8ba330cb7c219efe
#
_entry.id   f2f185e38eba8b4f8ba330cb7c219efe
#
_cell.length_a   1.000
_cell.length_b   1.000
_cell.length_c   1.000
_cell.angle_alpha   90.00
_cell.angle_beta   90.00
_cell.angle_gamma   90.00
#
_symmetry.space_group_name_H-M   'P 1'
#
loop_
_entity.id
_entity.type
_entity.pdbx_description
1 polymer ?
#
loop_
_entity_poly.entity_id
_entity_poly.type
_entity_poly.pdbx_seq_one_letter_code
_entity_poly.pdbx_strand_id
1 'polypeptide(L)'
;MLGRRALSRAEVRERLERRGFEPTVVGAEVARLERAGLLDDVALARAECQSQLRVGRGRRALVAALRRRRVGRDAADLALSELDDEVEGVALAAAVATATRKHKWWRRLPEERRKVVRYLLARGFSLDQLRRALHENGRDEPHGEETDDAGDPPGLP
;
A
#
# COMPACT_ATOMS: atom_id res chain seq x y z
N MET A 1 18.25 6.84 18.26
CA MET A 1 18.18 5.35 18.24
C MET A 1 17.69 4.93 16.88
N LEU A 2 18.57 4.38 16.04
CA LEU A 2 18.18 3.78 14.77
C LEU A 2 17.41 2.50 15.12
N GLY A 3 16.07 2.52 14.95
CA GLY A 3 15.22 1.38 15.22
C GLY A 3 15.67 0.19 14.37
N ARG A 4 16.13 -0.87 15.00
CA ARG A 4 16.40 -2.13 14.32
C ARG A 4 15.09 -2.60 13.68
N ARG A 5 15.09 -2.64 12.35
CA ARG A 5 13.96 -3.17 11.58
C ARG A 5 13.67 -4.60 12.02
N ALA A 6 12.43 -4.88 12.39
CA ALA A 6 11.99 -6.23 12.68
C ALA A 6 12.23 -7.13 11.45
N LEU A 7 12.68 -8.36 11.65
CA LEU A 7 12.96 -9.33 10.60
C LEU A 7 11.87 -10.40 10.57
N SER A 8 11.54 -10.91 9.37
CA SER A 8 10.71 -12.09 9.24
C SER A 8 11.50 -13.36 9.58
N ARG A 9 10.79 -14.45 9.88
CA ARG A 9 11.39 -15.78 10.07
C ARG A 9 12.29 -16.17 8.92
N ALA A 10 11.85 -15.93 7.69
CA ALA A 10 12.63 -16.23 6.48
C ALA A 10 13.88 -15.34 6.36
N GLU A 11 13.79 -14.06 6.72
CA GLU A 11 14.95 -13.15 6.72
C GLU A 11 16.00 -13.57 7.77
N VAL A 12 15.56 -14.04 8.95
CA VAL A 12 16.46 -14.55 9.99
C VAL A 12 17.11 -15.85 9.54
N ARG A 13 16.32 -16.80 9.03
CA ARG A 13 16.82 -18.09 8.50
C ARG A 13 17.92 -17.86 7.45
N GLU A 14 17.64 -17.08 6.42
CA GLU A 14 18.61 -16.78 5.37
C GLU A 14 19.88 -16.10 5.89
N ARG A 15 19.74 -15.21 6.88
CA ARG A 15 20.88 -14.52 7.47
C ARG A 15 21.79 -15.47 8.24
N LEU A 16 21.23 -16.47 8.94
CA LEU A 16 21.99 -17.47 9.68
C LEU A 16 22.65 -18.47 8.71
N GLU A 17 21.91 -18.95 7.71
CA GLU A 17 22.44 -19.85 6.66
C GLU A 17 23.61 -19.20 5.91
N ARG A 18 23.50 -17.93 5.53
CA ARG A 18 24.60 -17.17 4.90
C ARG A 18 25.83 -17.00 5.80
N ARG A 19 25.69 -17.16 7.10
CA ARG A 19 26.81 -17.18 8.06
C ARG A 19 27.42 -18.57 8.25
N GLY A 20 26.90 -19.56 7.54
CA GLY A 20 27.43 -20.93 7.57
C GLY A 20 26.88 -21.81 8.68
N PHE A 21 25.78 -21.41 9.34
CA PHE A 21 25.13 -22.29 10.32
C PHE A 21 24.35 -23.40 9.61
N GLU A 22 24.43 -24.60 10.16
CA GLU A 22 23.71 -25.77 9.66
C GLU A 22 22.18 -25.57 9.69
N PRO A 23 21.42 -26.05 8.67
CA PRO A 23 19.96 -25.86 8.59
C PRO A 23 19.18 -26.34 9.82
N THR A 24 19.64 -27.42 10.45
CA THR A 24 19.03 -27.97 11.69
C THR A 24 19.19 -27.01 12.86
N VAL A 25 20.38 -26.41 13.02
CA VAL A 25 20.67 -25.41 14.06
C VAL A 25 19.85 -24.14 13.81
N VAL A 26 19.79 -23.70 12.54
CA VAL A 26 19.00 -22.54 12.12
C VAL A 26 17.52 -22.76 12.43
N GLY A 27 16.97 -23.93 12.12
CA GLY A 27 15.58 -24.28 12.42
C GLY A 27 15.26 -24.23 13.92
N ALA A 28 16.13 -24.82 14.74
CA ALA A 28 15.99 -24.82 16.19
C ALA A 28 16.05 -23.40 16.77
N GLU A 29 16.96 -22.57 16.28
CA GLU A 29 17.11 -21.17 16.75
C GLU A 29 15.91 -20.31 16.35
N VAL A 30 15.43 -20.41 15.11
CA VAL A 30 14.22 -19.69 14.66
C VAL A 30 13.03 -20.09 15.54
N ALA A 31 12.80 -21.38 15.78
CA ALA A 31 11.72 -21.85 16.66
C ALA A 31 11.88 -21.35 18.11
N ARG A 32 13.12 -21.24 18.62
CA ARG A 32 13.39 -20.66 19.93
C ARG A 32 13.02 -19.18 20.00
N LEU A 33 13.40 -18.41 18.97
CA LEU A 33 13.09 -16.98 18.89
C LEU A 33 11.58 -16.72 18.77
N GLU A 34 10.84 -17.57 18.05
CA GLU A 34 9.39 -17.51 17.99
C GLU A 34 8.73 -17.76 19.36
N ARG A 35 9.13 -18.84 20.04
CA ARG A 35 8.61 -19.13 21.40
C ARG A 35 8.93 -18.04 22.41
N ALA A 36 10.06 -17.34 22.22
CA ALA A 36 10.44 -16.21 23.06
C ALA A 36 9.73 -14.89 22.67
N GLY A 37 8.87 -14.89 21.63
CA GLY A 37 8.19 -13.67 21.13
C GLY A 37 9.12 -12.65 20.46
N LEU A 38 10.35 -13.07 20.10
CA LEU A 38 11.32 -12.21 19.42
C LEU A 38 11.17 -12.23 17.89
N LEU A 39 10.44 -13.23 17.36
CA LEU A 39 10.00 -13.33 15.98
C LEU A 39 8.49 -13.53 15.97
N ASP A 40 7.79 -12.63 15.28
CA ASP A 40 6.35 -12.69 15.06
C ASP A 40 6.04 -12.16 13.66
N ASP A 41 5.86 -13.07 12.72
CA ASP A 41 5.55 -12.73 11.32
C ASP A 41 4.16 -12.09 11.18
N VAL A 42 3.21 -12.39 12.09
CA VAL A 42 1.87 -11.79 12.05
C VAL A 42 1.95 -10.32 12.49
N ALA A 43 2.61 -10.04 13.60
CA ALA A 43 2.82 -8.67 14.06
C ALA A 43 3.63 -7.85 13.02
N LEU A 44 4.64 -8.46 12.41
CA LEU A 44 5.40 -7.86 11.33
C LEU A 44 4.53 -7.54 10.12
N ALA A 45 3.67 -8.48 9.69
CA ALA A 45 2.75 -8.30 8.57
C ALA A 45 1.76 -7.16 8.83
N ARG A 46 1.15 -7.13 10.01
CA ARG A 46 0.24 -6.04 10.44
C ARG A 46 0.92 -4.68 10.38
N ALA A 47 2.13 -4.57 10.95
CA ALA A 47 2.90 -3.33 10.95
C ALA A 47 3.27 -2.87 9.53
N GLU A 48 3.64 -3.80 8.65
CA GLU A 48 3.93 -3.50 7.24
C GLU A 48 2.68 -3.01 6.50
N CYS A 49 1.53 -3.69 6.67
CA CYS A 49 0.27 -3.27 6.08
C CYS A 49 -0.11 -1.85 6.52
N GLN A 50 -0.09 -1.56 7.82
CA GLN A 50 -0.38 -0.24 8.35
C GLN A 50 0.57 0.83 7.81
N SER A 51 1.86 0.51 7.68
CA SER A 51 2.86 1.42 7.12
C SER A 51 2.57 1.76 5.67
N GLN A 52 2.20 0.78 4.85
CA GLN A 52 1.86 0.96 3.45
C GLN A 52 0.55 1.75 3.27
N LEU A 53 -0.48 1.45 4.07
CA LEU A 53 -1.76 2.17 4.03
C LEU A 53 -1.59 3.65 4.36
N ARG A 54 -0.78 3.99 5.38
CA ARG A 54 -0.48 5.39 5.75
C ARG A 54 0.12 6.21 4.62
N VAL A 55 0.85 5.58 3.71
CA VAL A 55 1.40 6.26 2.52
C VAL A 55 0.51 6.11 1.28
N GLY A 56 -0.77 5.75 1.46
CA GLY A 56 -1.78 5.67 0.40
C GLY A 56 -1.48 4.55 -0.60
N ARG A 57 -1.17 3.35 -0.11
CA ARG A 57 -1.00 2.16 -0.96
C ARG A 57 -2.17 1.21 -0.78
N GLY A 58 -2.65 0.64 -1.89
CA GLY A 58 -3.75 -0.32 -1.91
C GLY A 58 -3.29 -1.76 -1.74
N ARG A 59 -4.26 -2.67 -1.61
CA ARG A 59 -4.09 -4.09 -1.26
C ARG A 59 -3.04 -4.83 -2.09
N ARG A 60 -2.96 -4.59 -3.41
CA ARG A 60 -1.94 -5.24 -4.26
C ARG A 60 -0.52 -4.85 -3.86
N ALA A 61 -0.31 -3.59 -3.46
CA ALA A 61 0.99 -3.13 -2.98
C ALA A 61 1.34 -3.70 -1.61
N LEU A 62 0.34 -3.90 -0.72
CA LEU A 62 0.52 -4.57 0.56
C LEU A 62 1.01 -6.01 0.34
N VAL A 63 0.31 -6.78 -0.48
CA VAL A 63 0.73 -8.16 -0.84
C VAL A 63 2.16 -8.18 -1.38
N ALA A 64 2.51 -7.26 -2.27
CA ALA A 64 3.86 -7.16 -2.80
C ALA A 64 4.90 -6.81 -1.72
N ALA A 65 4.54 -5.94 -0.76
CA ALA A 65 5.40 -5.59 0.36
C ALA A 65 5.66 -6.79 1.29
N LEU A 66 4.62 -7.54 1.65
CA LEU A 66 4.74 -8.74 2.48
C LEU A 66 5.60 -9.82 1.81
N ARG A 67 5.43 -10.01 0.49
CA ARG A 67 6.28 -10.93 -0.30
C ARG A 67 7.75 -10.50 -0.31
N ARG A 68 8.04 -9.20 -0.49
CA ARG A 68 9.41 -8.69 -0.41
C ARG A 68 10.04 -8.90 0.96
N ARG A 69 9.22 -8.85 2.02
CA ARG A 69 9.62 -9.14 3.39
C ARG A 69 9.69 -10.64 3.69
N ARG A 70 9.33 -11.48 2.70
CA ARG A 70 9.28 -12.95 2.87
C ARG A 70 8.48 -13.40 4.09
N VAL A 71 7.42 -12.65 4.41
CA VAL A 71 6.44 -13.05 5.43
C VAL A 71 5.76 -14.33 4.98
N GLY A 72 5.59 -15.29 5.90
CA GLY A 72 4.91 -16.55 5.64
C GLY A 72 3.48 -16.31 5.16
N ARG A 73 2.97 -17.21 4.29
CA ARG A 73 1.65 -17.05 3.68
C ARG A 73 0.53 -16.89 4.70
N ASP A 74 0.50 -17.77 5.71
CA ASP A 74 -0.57 -17.76 6.74
C ASP A 74 -0.58 -16.43 7.51
N ALA A 75 0.60 -15.92 7.89
CA ALA A 75 0.72 -14.64 8.57
C ALA A 75 0.32 -13.46 7.66
N ALA A 76 0.67 -13.53 6.38
CA ALA A 76 0.26 -12.52 5.40
C ALA A 76 -1.24 -12.54 5.15
N ASP A 77 -1.83 -13.72 4.96
CA ASP A 77 -3.27 -13.90 4.72
C ASP A 77 -4.07 -13.44 5.94
N LEU A 78 -3.64 -13.77 7.16
CA LEU A 78 -4.25 -13.30 8.40
C LEU A 78 -4.22 -11.77 8.49
N ALA A 79 -3.06 -11.15 8.33
CA ALA A 79 -2.95 -9.69 8.40
C ALA A 79 -3.75 -8.97 7.31
N LEU A 80 -3.87 -9.56 6.11
CA LEU A 80 -4.68 -9.00 5.04
C LEU A 80 -6.19 -9.21 5.24
N SER A 81 -6.61 -10.29 5.93
CA SER A 81 -8.02 -10.54 6.24
C SER A 81 -8.56 -9.63 7.34
N GLU A 82 -7.69 -9.13 8.19
CA GLU A 82 -8.02 -8.17 9.27
C GLU A 82 -8.15 -6.72 8.77
N LEU A 83 -7.81 -6.45 7.50
CA LEU A 83 -7.94 -5.11 6.94
C LEU A 83 -9.41 -4.78 6.69
N ASP A 84 -9.85 -3.72 7.31
CA ASP A 84 -11.17 -3.16 7.13
C ASP A 84 -11.26 -2.38 5.79
N ASP A 85 -12.39 -2.52 5.11
CA ASP A 85 -12.68 -1.77 3.88
C ASP A 85 -12.65 -0.26 4.11
N GLU A 86 -13.00 0.21 5.30
CA GLU A 86 -12.93 1.61 5.68
C GLU A 86 -11.50 2.14 5.67
N VAL A 87 -10.55 1.38 6.24
CA VAL A 87 -9.13 1.75 6.26
C VAL A 87 -8.54 1.78 4.85
N GLU A 88 -8.90 0.80 4.01
CA GLU A 88 -8.50 0.82 2.59
C GLU A 88 -9.14 2.02 1.85
N GLY A 89 -10.37 2.38 2.19
CA GLY A 89 -11.10 3.55 1.66
C GLY A 89 -10.39 4.85 1.99
N VAL A 90 -9.96 5.05 3.23
CA VAL A 90 -9.19 6.23 3.66
C VAL A 90 -7.87 6.34 2.89
N ALA A 91 -7.16 5.22 2.73
CA ALA A 91 -5.91 5.20 1.95
C ALA A 91 -6.14 5.55 0.47
N LEU A 92 -7.24 5.06 -0.12
CA LEU A 92 -7.65 5.38 -1.49
C LEU A 92 -8.00 6.87 -1.62
N ALA A 93 -8.81 7.42 -0.73
CA ALA A 93 -9.20 8.82 -0.74
C ALA A 93 -7.97 9.75 -0.68
N ALA A 94 -7.02 9.46 0.20
CA ALA A 94 -5.76 10.21 0.29
C ALA A 94 -4.93 10.13 -0.99
N ALA A 95 -4.87 8.94 -1.62
CA ALA A 95 -4.16 8.74 -2.88
C ALA A 95 -4.85 9.48 -4.04
N VAL A 96 -6.18 9.46 -4.10
CA VAL A 96 -6.99 10.21 -5.10
C VAL A 96 -6.76 11.70 -4.93
N ALA A 97 -6.87 12.25 -3.72
CA ALA A 97 -6.63 13.66 -3.45
C ALA A 97 -5.21 14.11 -3.88
N THR A 98 -4.21 13.25 -3.66
CA THR A 98 -2.84 13.53 -4.10
C THR A 98 -2.72 13.53 -5.63
N ALA A 99 -3.34 12.57 -6.30
CA ALA A 99 -3.28 12.44 -7.75
C ALA A 99 -4.03 13.60 -8.45
N THR A 100 -5.23 13.93 -8.00
CA THR A 100 -6.08 14.96 -8.59
C THR A 100 -5.52 16.36 -8.37
N ARG A 101 -4.90 16.64 -7.22
CA ARG A 101 -4.19 17.89 -6.98
C ARG A 101 -3.03 18.11 -7.96
N LYS A 102 -2.32 17.04 -8.32
CA LYS A 102 -1.23 17.10 -9.29
C LYS A 102 -1.74 17.25 -10.73
N HIS A 103 -2.90 16.67 -11.02
CA HIS A 103 -3.50 16.59 -12.34
C HIS A 103 -4.84 17.35 -12.36
N LYS A 104 -4.79 18.68 -12.21
CA LYS A 104 -5.98 19.55 -12.02
C LYS A 104 -7.05 19.39 -13.11
N TRP A 105 -6.66 19.09 -14.34
CA TRP A 105 -7.56 18.94 -15.50
C TRP A 105 -8.07 17.52 -15.73
N TRP A 106 -7.89 16.62 -14.78
CA TRP A 106 -8.22 15.19 -14.92
C TRP A 106 -9.69 14.91 -15.27
N ARG A 107 -10.60 15.83 -14.93
CA ARG A 107 -12.03 15.71 -15.28
C ARG A 107 -12.31 16.11 -16.72
N ARG A 108 -11.55 17.08 -17.27
CA ARG A 108 -11.77 17.67 -18.60
C ARG A 108 -10.90 17.00 -19.68
N LEU A 109 -9.65 16.63 -19.34
CA LEU A 109 -8.69 16.10 -20.30
C LEU A 109 -8.49 14.58 -20.12
N PRO A 110 -8.80 13.77 -21.15
CA PRO A 110 -8.66 12.31 -21.08
C PRO A 110 -7.23 11.83 -20.76
N GLU A 111 -6.20 12.51 -21.23
CA GLU A 111 -4.80 12.18 -20.94
C GLU A 111 -4.45 12.43 -19.48
N GLU A 112 -4.95 13.51 -18.86
CA GLU A 112 -4.76 13.76 -17.43
C GLU A 112 -5.48 12.72 -16.59
N ARG A 113 -6.69 12.34 -16.98
CA ARG A 113 -7.42 11.24 -16.35
C ARG A 113 -6.65 9.92 -16.42
N ARG A 114 -6.04 9.60 -17.55
CA ARG A 114 -5.17 8.41 -17.70
C ARG A 114 -3.98 8.46 -16.75
N LYS A 115 -3.38 9.63 -16.50
CA LYS A 115 -2.27 9.79 -15.55
C LYS A 115 -2.71 9.52 -14.12
N VAL A 116 -3.88 10.04 -13.70
CA VAL A 116 -4.48 9.75 -12.40
C VAL A 116 -4.73 8.25 -12.22
N VAL A 117 -5.39 7.62 -13.19
CA VAL A 117 -5.68 6.17 -13.14
C VAL A 117 -4.38 5.37 -13.06
N ARG A 118 -3.40 5.68 -13.89
CA ARG A 118 -2.08 5.01 -13.87
C ARG A 118 -1.38 5.15 -12.53
N TYR A 119 -1.41 6.33 -11.93
CA TYR A 119 -0.84 6.58 -10.61
C TYR A 119 -1.50 5.71 -9.54
N LEU A 120 -2.83 5.63 -9.51
CA LEU A 120 -3.58 4.85 -8.52
C LEU A 120 -3.39 3.33 -8.72
N LEU A 121 -3.34 2.85 -9.96
CA LEU A 121 -3.01 1.46 -10.28
C LEU A 121 -1.59 1.09 -9.81
N ALA A 122 -0.62 1.97 -10.02
CA ALA A 122 0.76 1.79 -9.55
C ALA A 122 0.86 1.78 -8.01
N ARG A 123 -0.09 2.41 -7.32
CA ARG A 123 -0.25 2.37 -5.87
C ARG A 123 -0.90 1.07 -5.36
N GLY A 124 -1.38 0.22 -6.26
CA GLY A 124 -1.92 -1.10 -5.93
C GLY A 124 -3.43 -1.14 -5.67
N PHE A 125 -4.17 -0.10 -6.05
CA PHE A 125 -5.64 -0.12 -6.03
C PHE A 125 -6.21 -0.88 -7.24
N SER A 126 -7.41 -1.43 -7.11
CA SER A 126 -8.09 -2.13 -8.19
C SER A 126 -8.85 -1.15 -9.10
N LEU A 127 -9.11 -1.57 -10.35
CA LEU A 127 -9.92 -0.77 -11.28
C LEU A 127 -11.32 -0.49 -10.74
N ASP A 128 -11.93 -1.45 -10.03
CA ASP A 128 -13.28 -1.28 -9.47
C ASP A 128 -13.30 -0.26 -8.32
N GLN A 129 -12.25 -0.26 -7.47
CA GLN A 129 -12.07 0.78 -6.46
C GLN A 129 -11.89 2.15 -7.11
N LEU A 130 -11.10 2.23 -8.19
CA LEU A 130 -10.88 3.48 -8.91
C LEU A 130 -12.16 3.99 -9.58
N ARG A 131 -12.92 3.11 -10.23
CA ARG A 131 -14.20 3.50 -10.85
C ARG A 131 -15.14 4.12 -9.85
N ARG A 132 -15.33 3.48 -8.69
CA ARG A 132 -16.18 4.01 -7.61
C ARG A 132 -15.66 5.35 -7.11
N ALA A 133 -14.41 5.42 -6.67
CA ALA A 133 -13.83 6.62 -6.09
C ALA A 133 -13.78 7.82 -7.05
N LEU A 134 -13.46 7.61 -8.33
CA LEU A 134 -13.42 8.69 -9.32
C LEU A 134 -14.81 9.10 -9.82
N HIS A 135 -15.83 8.23 -9.67
CA HIS A 135 -17.21 8.56 -9.97
C HIS A 135 -17.86 9.36 -8.86
N GLU A 136 -17.60 9.00 -7.61
CA GLU A 136 -18.07 9.73 -6.41
C GLU A 136 -17.47 11.13 -6.36
N ASN A 137 -16.16 11.27 -6.54
CA ASN A 137 -15.49 12.57 -6.64
C ASN A 137 -15.94 13.42 -7.86
N GLY A 138 -16.72 12.85 -8.79
CA GLY A 138 -17.32 13.57 -9.92
C GLY A 138 -18.71 14.16 -9.61
N ARG A 139 -19.35 13.70 -8.51
CA ARG A 139 -20.70 14.12 -8.12
C ARG A 139 -20.76 15.17 -7.03
N ASP A 140 -19.68 15.35 -6.25
CA ASP A 140 -19.65 16.19 -5.05
C ASP A 140 -19.32 17.67 -5.29
N GLU A 141 -19.40 18.19 -6.52
CA GLU A 141 -19.44 19.63 -6.67
C GLU A 141 -20.89 20.08 -6.85
N PRO A 142 -21.45 20.86 -5.88
CA PRO A 142 -22.65 21.63 -6.14
C PRO A 142 -22.35 22.54 -7.35
N HIS A 143 -23.32 22.64 -8.27
CA HIS A 143 -23.39 23.73 -9.22
C HIS A 143 -23.50 25.04 -8.42
N GLY A 144 -22.37 25.62 -8.09
CA GLY A 144 -22.26 26.83 -7.31
C GLY A 144 -21.02 27.59 -7.73
N GLU A 145 -21.25 28.64 -8.51
CA GLU A 145 -20.39 29.77 -8.79
C GLU A 145 -19.01 29.49 -9.40
N GLU A 146 -18.94 29.73 -10.69
CA GLU A 146 -17.73 30.03 -11.43
C GLU A 146 -16.93 31.12 -10.71
N THR A 147 -16.03 30.74 -9.82
CA THR A 147 -14.86 31.54 -9.56
C THR A 147 -13.83 31.17 -10.61
N ASP A 148 -13.71 32.03 -11.57
CA ASP A 148 -12.81 32.07 -12.72
C ASP A 148 -11.34 32.24 -12.28
N ASP A 149 -10.78 31.27 -11.54
CA ASP A 149 -9.35 31.25 -11.19
C ASP A 149 -8.65 29.93 -11.51
N ALA A 150 -9.26 29.12 -12.36
CA ALA A 150 -8.56 28.02 -13.02
C ALA A 150 -8.29 28.45 -14.46
N GLY A 151 -7.12 29.04 -14.70
CA GLY A 151 -6.69 29.47 -16.04
C GLY A 151 -7.04 28.45 -17.12
N ASP A 152 -7.34 28.93 -18.32
CA ASP A 152 -7.71 28.14 -19.50
C ASP A 152 -6.76 26.95 -19.72
N PRO A 153 -7.26 25.75 -20.07
CA PRO A 153 -6.39 24.61 -20.36
C PRO A 153 -5.45 24.99 -21.51
N PRO A 154 -4.17 24.58 -21.47
CA PRO A 154 -3.24 24.84 -22.56
C PRO A 154 -3.81 24.28 -23.87
N GLY A 155 -3.94 25.14 -24.86
CA GLY A 155 -4.68 25.00 -26.11
C GLY A 155 -4.65 23.59 -26.72
N LEU A 156 -5.84 23.17 -27.13
CA LEU A 156 -6.01 22.08 -28.11
C LEU A 156 -5.65 22.65 -29.49
N PRO A 157 -4.90 21.88 -30.34
CA PRO A 157 -4.69 22.22 -31.71
C PRO A 157 -5.95 22.23 -32.53
#